data_097f2e1c789a690e2511c6575dd2e814
#
_entry.id   097f2e1c789a690e2511c6575dd2e814
#
_cell.length_a   1.000
_cell.length_b   1.000
_cell.length_c   1.000
_cell.angle_alpha   90.00
_cell.angle_beta   90.00
_cell.angle_gamma   90.00
#
_symmetry.space_group_name_H-M   'P 1'
#
loop_
_entity.id
_entity.type
_entity.pdbx_description
1 polymer ?
#
loop_
_entity_poly.entity_id
_entity_poly.type
_entity_poly.pdbx_seq_one_letter_code
_entity_poly.pdbx_strand_id
1 'polypeptide(L)'
;TTFILASQRLFDPLRQLAERFTQIQGGLTAVERIGELMEEPLEIGEFKGARPHLTGGGGEVIFENVSFAYRPDDPILRNLSFGISPGEHVALVGPTGSGKSTIIRLLCRLYEPQQGRILLDGRDIRTIPMADLRRELGGVLQDTFLFSGNVADNLRLNASVSDRELAQVCAELGLNELLAKLPNGLETELRERGGNLSS
;
A
#
# COMPACT_ATOMS: atom_id res chain seq x y z
N THR A 1 56.21 17.32 -29.43
CA THR A 1 55.56 17.26 -28.07
C THR A 1 54.66 18.47 -27.82
N THR A 2 55.07 19.70 -28.16
CA THR A 2 54.32 20.94 -27.88
C THR A 2 52.97 21.02 -28.64
N PHE A 3 52.95 20.57 -29.89
CA PHE A 3 51.75 20.57 -30.72
C PHE A 3 50.67 19.63 -30.18
N ILE A 4 51.04 18.44 -29.69
CA ILE A 4 50.11 17.48 -29.09
C ILE A 4 49.47 18.06 -27.81
N LEU A 5 50.27 18.69 -26.96
CA LEU A 5 49.78 19.35 -25.74
C LEU A 5 48.88 20.55 -26.04
N ALA A 6 49.15 21.31 -27.10
CA ALA A 6 48.33 22.43 -27.52
C ALA A 6 46.97 21.94 -28.08
N SER A 7 46.96 20.86 -28.89
CA SER A 7 45.74 20.28 -29.40
C SER A 7 44.88 19.67 -28.30
N GLN A 8 45.45 18.96 -27.33
CA GLN A 8 44.72 18.44 -26.17
C GLN A 8 44.03 19.55 -25.37
N ARG A 9 44.75 20.64 -25.08
CA ARG A 9 44.19 21.81 -24.38
C ARG A 9 43.02 22.48 -25.13
N LEU A 10 43.00 22.38 -26.45
CA LEU A 10 41.90 22.91 -27.28
C LEU A 10 40.68 21.99 -27.27
N PHE A 11 40.89 20.68 -27.26
CA PHE A 11 39.79 19.70 -27.30
C PHE A 11 39.21 19.36 -25.94
N ASP A 12 39.97 19.49 -24.84
CA ASP A 12 39.51 19.21 -23.48
C ASP A 12 38.23 20.00 -23.11
N PRO A 13 38.13 21.34 -23.36
CA PRO A 13 36.88 22.07 -23.09
C PRO A 13 35.66 21.58 -23.89
N LEU A 14 35.89 21.17 -25.16
CA LEU A 14 34.83 20.65 -26.00
C LEU A 14 34.31 19.30 -25.49
N ARG A 15 35.20 18.44 -25.03
CA ARG A 15 34.86 17.16 -24.42
C ARG A 15 34.09 17.37 -23.12
N GLN A 16 34.56 18.29 -22.25
CA GLN A 16 33.84 18.64 -21.02
C GLN A 16 32.43 19.20 -21.30
N LEU A 17 32.29 20.00 -22.35
CA LEU A 17 30.98 20.53 -22.76
C LEU A 17 30.02 19.40 -23.17
N ALA A 18 30.51 18.43 -23.96
CA ALA A 18 29.73 17.27 -24.39
C ALA A 18 29.31 16.39 -23.20
N GLU A 19 30.24 16.16 -22.25
CA GLU A 19 29.94 15.41 -21.03
C GLU A 19 28.88 16.12 -20.16
N ARG A 20 28.98 17.45 -20.00
CA ARG A 20 27.98 18.24 -19.28
C ARG A 20 26.61 18.25 -19.99
N PHE A 21 26.61 18.30 -21.31
CA PHE A 21 25.39 18.24 -22.10
C PHE A 21 24.65 16.91 -21.88
N THR A 22 25.39 15.81 -21.85
CA THR A 22 24.80 14.47 -21.54
C THR A 22 24.25 14.41 -20.11
N GLN A 23 24.93 15.03 -19.15
CA GLN A 23 24.43 15.10 -17.76
C GLN A 23 23.13 15.93 -17.68
N ILE A 24 23.05 17.04 -18.40
CA ILE A 24 21.84 17.88 -18.46
C ILE A 24 20.69 17.11 -19.07
N GLN A 25 20.92 16.39 -20.18
CA GLN A 25 19.89 15.55 -20.80
C GLN A 25 19.38 14.46 -19.84
N GLY A 26 20.30 13.80 -19.10
CA GLY A 26 19.91 12.82 -18.06
C GLY A 26 19.08 13.46 -16.95
N GLY A 27 19.43 14.67 -16.52
CA GLY A 27 18.64 15.43 -15.55
C GLY A 27 17.24 15.82 -16.06
N LEU A 28 17.15 16.28 -17.30
CA LEU A 28 15.85 16.61 -17.91
C LEU A 28 14.94 15.38 -18.02
N THR A 29 15.48 14.24 -18.44
CA THR A 29 14.70 12.99 -18.50
C THR A 29 14.21 12.54 -17.11
N ALA A 30 15.01 12.75 -16.06
CA ALA A 30 14.59 12.45 -14.69
C ALA A 30 13.45 13.39 -14.24
N VAL A 31 13.53 14.69 -14.54
CA VAL A 31 12.48 15.66 -14.23
C VAL A 31 11.19 15.33 -15.00
N GLU A 32 11.29 14.96 -16.27
CA GLU A 32 10.13 14.56 -17.10
C GLU A 32 9.43 13.35 -16.51
N ARG A 33 10.17 12.29 -16.12
CA ARG A 33 9.60 11.11 -15.46
C ARG A 33 8.94 11.43 -14.12
N ILE A 34 9.51 12.34 -13.34
CA ILE A 34 8.89 12.80 -12.10
C ILE A 34 7.60 13.57 -12.40
N GLY A 35 7.60 14.43 -13.44
CA GLY A 35 6.42 15.14 -13.91
C GLY A 35 5.30 14.20 -14.32
N GLU A 36 5.59 13.22 -15.16
CA GLU A 36 4.63 12.18 -15.58
C GLU A 36 4.03 11.45 -14.36
N LEU A 37 4.87 11.08 -13.38
CA LEU A 37 4.40 10.40 -12.18
C LEU A 37 3.51 11.30 -11.30
N MET A 38 3.79 12.60 -11.24
CA MET A 38 2.98 13.56 -10.49
C MET A 38 1.66 13.91 -11.19
N GLU A 39 1.61 13.80 -12.52
CA GLU A 39 0.41 14.03 -13.33
C GLU A 39 -0.47 12.77 -13.45
N GLU A 40 0.02 11.60 -13.01
CA GLU A 40 -0.77 10.36 -13.02
C GLU A 40 -2.07 10.56 -12.26
N PRO A 41 -3.24 10.38 -12.91
CA PRO A 41 -4.52 10.59 -12.27
C PRO A 41 -4.74 9.56 -11.15
N LEU A 42 -5.17 10.04 -9.98
CA LEU A 42 -5.60 9.16 -8.90
C LEU A 42 -6.86 8.40 -9.35
N GLU A 43 -6.75 7.08 -9.51
CA GLU A 43 -7.89 6.22 -9.88
C GLU A 43 -9.01 6.28 -8.84
N ILE A 44 -8.65 6.52 -7.57
CA ILE A 44 -9.59 6.62 -6.45
C ILE A 44 -9.53 8.05 -5.92
N GLY A 45 -10.59 8.82 -6.22
CA GLY A 45 -10.72 10.19 -5.76
C GLY A 45 -10.90 10.29 -4.24
N GLU A 46 -10.37 11.36 -3.64
CA GLU A 46 -10.70 11.69 -2.26
C GLU A 46 -12.16 12.13 -2.15
N PHE A 47 -12.86 11.59 -1.13
CA PHE A 47 -14.19 12.04 -0.80
C PHE A 47 -14.13 13.48 -0.27
N LYS A 48 -14.76 14.43 -1.00
CA LYS A 48 -14.81 15.86 -0.67
C LYS A 48 -16.06 16.27 0.13
N GLY A 49 -16.87 15.31 0.59
CA GLY A 49 -18.08 15.56 1.34
C GLY A 49 -17.85 15.86 2.84
N ALA A 50 -18.94 16.21 3.55
CA ALA A 50 -18.93 16.33 5.00
C ALA A 50 -18.50 14.98 5.62
N ARG A 51 -17.56 14.98 6.56
CA ARG A 51 -17.10 13.78 7.26
C ARG A 51 -18.27 13.18 8.06
N PRO A 52 -18.88 12.08 7.64
CA PRO A 52 -19.83 11.39 8.48
C PRO A 52 -19.06 10.78 9.64
N HIS A 53 -19.47 11.03 10.87
CA HIS A 53 -18.99 10.28 12.02
C HIS A 53 -19.36 8.81 11.79
N LEU A 54 -18.38 7.94 11.67
CA LEU A 54 -18.56 6.51 11.85
C LEU A 54 -18.78 6.33 13.35
N THR A 55 -20.03 6.39 13.79
CA THR A 55 -20.41 5.93 15.12
C THR A 55 -20.26 4.42 15.06
N GLY A 56 -19.26 3.87 15.77
CA GLY A 56 -18.89 2.47 15.80
C GLY A 56 -20.01 1.51 15.38
N GLY A 57 -20.01 1.15 14.12
CA GLY A 57 -20.96 0.21 13.54
C GLY A 57 -20.58 -1.20 13.96
N GLY A 58 -21.50 -2.13 13.82
CA GLY A 58 -21.28 -3.53 14.17
C GLY A 58 -20.32 -4.28 13.23
N GLY A 59 -19.89 -3.68 12.11
CA GLY A 59 -19.09 -4.32 11.08
C GLY A 59 -19.91 -5.10 10.05
N GLU A 60 -21.14 -4.67 9.75
CA GLU A 60 -21.93 -5.24 8.68
C GLU A 60 -21.32 -4.89 7.32
N VAL A 61 -21.14 -5.89 6.45
CA VAL A 61 -20.65 -5.70 5.07
C VAL A 61 -21.68 -6.23 4.08
N ILE A 62 -22.06 -5.41 3.10
CA ILE A 62 -23.00 -5.82 2.05
C ILE A 62 -22.40 -5.51 0.67
N PHE A 63 -22.35 -6.51 -0.19
CA PHE A 63 -22.08 -6.37 -1.62
C PHE A 63 -23.39 -6.41 -2.37
N GLU A 64 -23.70 -5.38 -3.16
CA GLU A 64 -24.92 -5.27 -3.96
C GLU A 64 -24.60 -5.17 -5.44
N ASN A 65 -24.92 -6.22 -6.19
CA ASN A 65 -24.79 -6.31 -7.65
C ASN A 65 -23.40 -5.88 -8.16
N VAL A 66 -22.34 -6.24 -7.42
CA VAL A 66 -20.97 -5.82 -7.70
C VAL A 66 -20.42 -6.54 -8.93
N SER A 67 -20.00 -5.75 -9.93
CA SER A 67 -19.25 -6.24 -11.10
C SER A 67 -17.92 -5.51 -11.18
N PHE A 68 -16.85 -6.27 -11.43
CA PHE A 68 -15.50 -5.74 -11.48
C PHE A 68 -14.59 -6.47 -12.46
N ALA A 69 -13.77 -5.71 -13.14
CA ALA A 69 -12.70 -6.18 -14.03
C ALA A 69 -11.44 -5.32 -13.83
N TYR A 70 -10.26 -5.94 -13.81
CA TYR A 70 -8.99 -5.20 -13.89
C TYR A 70 -8.71 -4.67 -15.30
N ARG A 71 -9.23 -5.36 -16.30
CA ARG A 71 -9.19 -4.99 -17.73
C ARG A 71 -10.60 -5.07 -18.28
N PRO A 72 -11.02 -4.13 -19.14
CA PRO A 72 -12.40 -4.09 -19.64
C PRO A 72 -12.90 -5.41 -20.24
N ASP A 73 -12.01 -6.18 -20.86
CA ASP A 73 -12.36 -7.44 -21.56
C ASP A 73 -12.26 -8.68 -20.67
N ASP A 74 -11.85 -8.55 -19.38
CA ASP A 74 -11.66 -9.68 -18.47
C ASP A 74 -12.42 -9.48 -17.14
N PRO A 75 -13.74 -9.68 -17.14
CA PRO A 75 -14.57 -9.51 -15.94
C PRO A 75 -14.29 -10.60 -14.89
N ILE A 76 -13.84 -10.18 -13.70
CA ILE A 76 -13.51 -11.06 -12.57
C ILE A 76 -14.74 -11.32 -11.69
N LEU A 77 -15.51 -10.27 -11.39
CA LEU A 77 -16.74 -10.38 -10.63
C LEU A 77 -17.92 -9.97 -11.50
N ARG A 78 -19.01 -10.74 -11.44
CA ARG A 78 -20.20 -10.50 -12.23
C ARG A 78 -21.42 -10.52 -11.32
N ASN A 79 -22.04 -9.37 -11.12
CA ASN A 79 -23.28 -9.20 -10.38
C ASN A 79 -23.28 -9.91 -9.01
N LEU A 80 -22.17 -9.81 -8.28
CA LEU A 80 -21.97 -10.46 -6.99
C LEU A 80 -22.79 -9.73 -5.92
N SER A 81 -23.61 -10.48 -5.18
CA SER A 81 -24.37 -9.96 -4.05
C SER A 81 -24.31 -10.93 -2.88
N PHE A 82 -23.91 -10.44 -1.71
CA PHE A 82 -23.94 -11.17 -0.44
C PHE A 82 -23.83 -10.18 0.72
N GLY A 83 -24.18 -10.64 1.91
CA GLY A 83 -24.03 -9.87 3.15
C GLY A 83 -23.25 -10.66 4.19
N ILE A 84 -22.59 -9.96 5.08
CA ILE A 84 -21.90 -10.46 6.27
C ILE A 84 -22.46 -9.68 7.45
N SER A 85 -23.05 -10.39 8.41
CA SER A 85 -23.61 -9.79 9.61
C SER A 85 -22.52 -9.41 10.62
N PRO A 86 -22.77 -8.46 11.51
CA PRO A 86 -21.85 -8.13 12.60
C PRO A 86 -21.41 -9.35 13.41
N GLY A 87 -20.09 -9.51 13.59
CA GLY A 87 -19.51 -10.65 14.32
C GLY A 87 -19.52 -11.99 13.60
N GLU A 88 -19.99 -12.03 12.36
CA GLU A 88 -20.01 -13.25 11.55
C GLU A 88 -18.61 -13.57 11.00
N HIS A 89 -18.25 -14.86 11.01
CA HIS A 89 -17.04 -15.37 10.36
C HIS A 89 -17.38 -16.01 9.03
N VAL A 90 -16.88 -15.41 7.93
CA VAL A 90 -17.15 -15.86 6.57
C VAL A 90 -15.89 -16.33 5.88
N ALA A 91 -15.92 -17.51 5.25
CA ALA A 91 -14.84 -18.01 4.42
C ALA A 91 -15.19 -17.93 2.93
N LEU A 92 -14.33 -17.28 2.14
CA LEU A 92 -14.43 -17.28 0.69
C LEU A 92 -13.66 -18.48 0.12
N VAL A 93 -14.38 -19.44 -0.45
CA VAL A 93 -13.81 -20.67 -1.01
C VAL A 93 -13.99 -20.71 -2.53
N GLY A 94 -13.05 -21.32 -3.22
CA GLY A 94 -13.11 -21.46 -4.67
C GLY A 94 -11.72 -21.66 -5.30
N PRO A 95 -11.65 -21.99 -6.59
CA PRO A 95 -10.37 -22.20 -7.30
C PRO A 95 -9.54 -20.90 -7.39
N THR A 96 -8.27 -21.05 -7.72
CA THR A 96 -7.41 -19.89 -8.02
C THR A 96 -7.99 -19.12 -9.20
N GLY A 97 -7.99 -17.79 -9.13
CA GLY A 97 -8.59 -16.93 -10.16
C GLY A 97 -10.09 -16.67 -10.01
N SER A 98 -10.80 -17.27 -9.02
CA SER A 98 -12.24 -17.04 -8.83
C SER A 98 -12.63 -15.68 -8.23
N GLY A 99 -11.70 -14.76 -8.06
CA GLY A 99 -11.98 -13.40 -7.57
C GLY A 99 -11.95 -13.22 -6.04
N LYS A 100 -11.57 -14.22 -5.24
CA LYS A 100 -11.51 -14.11 -3.77
C LYS A 100 -10.69 -12.92 -3.27
N SER A 101 -9.47 -12.79 -3.75
CA SER A 101 -8.59 -11.67 -3.40
C SER A 101 -9.11 -10.33 -3.93
N THR A 102 -9.86 -10.35 -5.03
CA THR A 102 -10.49 -9.17 -5.62
C THR A 102 -11.59 -8.63 -4.71
N ILE A 103 -12.39 -9.51 -4.10
CA ILE A 103 -13.41 -9.12 -3.11
C ILE A 103 -12.78 -8.36 -1.95
N ILE A 104 -11.68 -8.88 -1.39
CA ILE A 104 -10.95 -8.20 -0.30
C ILE A 104 -10.37 -6.86 -0.76
N ARG A 105 -9.78 -6.80 -1.96
CA ARG A 105 -9.23 -5.56 -2.51
C ARG A 105 -10.29 -4.49 -2.73
N LEU A 106 -11.49 -4.87 -3.17
CA LEU A 106 -12.62 -3.96 -3.32
C LEU A 106 -13.15 -3.50 -1.96
N LEU A 107 -13.25 -4.39 -0.97
CA LEU A 107 -13.66 -4.02 0.39
C LEU A 107 -12.68 -3.03 1.01
N CYS A 108 -11.37 -3.24 0.86
CA CYS A 108 -10.33 -2.30 1.28
C CYS A 108 -10.26 -1.03 0.42
N ARG A 109 -11.15 -0.92 -0.58
CA ARG A 109 -11.18 0.19 -1.55
C ARG A 109 -9.79 0.46 -2.16
N LEU A 110 -9.06 -0.62 -2.51
CA LEU A 110 -7.85 -0.53 -3.35
C LEU A 110 -8.24 -0.41 -4.83
N TYR A 111 -9.47 -0.77 -5.16
CA TYR A 111 -10.15 -0.59 -6.44
C TYR A 111 -11.61 -0.24 -6.19
N GLU A 112 -12.26 0.37 -7.17
CA GLU A 112 -13.71 0.63 -7.12
C GLU A 112 -14.44 -0.25 -8.15
N PRO A 113 -15.63 -0.80 -7.80
CA PRO A 113 -16.39 -1.61 -8.73
C PRO A 113 -16.96 -0.76 -9.85
N GLN A 114 -16.99 -1.29 -11.09
CA GLN A 114 -17.59 -0.62 -12.23
C GLN A 114 -19.12 -0.58 -12.12
N GLN A 115 -19.72 -1.57 -11.47
CA GLN A 115 -21.16 -1.62 -11.22
C GLN A 115 -21.45 -2.11 -9.80
N GLY A 116 -22.60 -1.71 -9.28
CA GLY A 116 -23.00 -2.04 -7.93
C GLY A 116 -22.34 -1.16 -6.88
N ARG A 117 -22.46 -1.59 -5.63
CA ARG A 117 -21.88 -0.90 -4.48
C ARG A 117 -21.53 -1.85 -3.35
N ILE A 118 -20.65 -1.39 -2.47
CA ILE A 118 -20.25 -2.09 -1.26
C ILE A 118 -20.60 -1.18 -0.10
N LEU A 119 -21.33 -1.72 0.86
CA LEU A 119 -21.75 -1.00 2.04
C LEU A 119 -20.99 -1.53 3.26
N LEU A 120 -20.55 -0.62 4.11
CA LEU A 120 -20.03 -0.88 5.45
C LEU A 120 -20.94 -0.17 6.44
N ASP A 121 -21.60 -0.93 7.31
CA ASP A 121 -22.62 -0.43 8.26
C ASP A 121 -23.69 0.44 7.56
N GLY A 122 -24.22 -0.06 6.44
CA GLY A 122 -25.24 0.61 5.63
C GLY A 122 -24.75 1.81 4.80
N ARG A 123 -23.44 2.12 4.79
CA ARG A 123 -22.88 3.24 4.05
C ARG A 123 -22.01 2.76 2.88
N ASP A 124 -22.21 3.36 1.72
CA ASP A 124 -21.34 3.09 0.56
C ASP A 124 -19.89 3.50 0.87
N ILE A 125 -18.96 2.56 0.76
CA ILE A 125 -17.53 2.78 1.07
C ILE A 125 -16.92 3.91 0.24
N ARG A 126 -17.48 4.25 -0.92
CA ARG A 126 -17.05 5.38 -1.75
C ARG A 126 -17.35 6.74 -1.11
N THR A 127 -18.33 6.79 -0.19
CA THR A 127 -18.71 8.00 0.53
C THR A 127 -17.98 8.17 1.87
N ILE A 128 -17.14 7.20 2.23
CA ILE A 128 -16.35 7.23 3.46
C ILE A 128 -14.95 7.77 3.11
N PRO A 129 -14.41 8.75 3.87
CA PRO A 129 -13.03 9.18 3.71
C PRO A 129 -12.08 8.00 3.86
N MET A 130 -11.06 7.91 2.99
CA MET A 130 -10.16 6.75 2.95
C MET A 130 -9.45 6.49 4.30
N ALA A 131 -9.07 7.56 5.01
CA ALA A 131 -8.45 7.46 6.33
C ALA A 131 -9.38 6.82 7.37
N ASP A 132 -10.68 7.14 7.31
CA ASP A 132 -11.67 6.60 8.24
C ASP A 132 -12.00 5.15 7.87
N LEU A 133 -12.19 4.85 6.58
CA LEU A 133 -12.40 3.47 6.11
C LEU A 133 -11.27 2.54 6.54
N ARG A 134 -10.01 2.98 6.42
CA ARG A 134 -8.83 2.18 6.80
C ARG A 134 -8.69 1.99 8.31
N ARG A 135 -9.32 2.80 9.14
CA ARG A 135 -9.36 2.58 10.59
C ARG A 135 -10.35 1.49 10.99
N GLU A 136 -11.43 1.37 10.22
CA GLU A 136 -12.47 0.36 10.47
C GLU A 136 -12.10 -1.02 9.87
N LEU A 137 -11.19 -1.06 8.90
CA LEU A 137 -10.80 -2.28 8.21
C LEU A 137 -9.38 -2.70 8.59
N GLY A 138 -9.24 -3.82 9.25
CA GLY A 138 -7.96 -4.50 9.47
C GLY A 138 -7.76 -5.60 8.41
N GLY A 139 -6.61 -5.62 7.74
CA GLY A 139 -6.30 -6.63 6.73
C GLY A 139 -4.97 -7.33 7.01
N VAL A 140 -4.97 -8.66 6.96
CA VAL A 140 -3.75 -9.47 6.95
C VAL A 140 -3.59 -10.04 5.54
N LEU A 141 -2.54 -9.60 4.85
CA LEU A 141 -2.23 -10.03 3.49
C LEU A 141 -1.36 -11.29 3.52
N GLN A 142 -1.41 -12.07 2.44
CA GLN A 142 -0.60 -13.28 2.29
C GLN A 142 0.90 -12.93 2.22
N ASP A 143 1.24 -11.88 1.46
CA ASP A 143 2.59 -11.35 1.36
C ASP A 143 2.71 -10.15 2.30
N THR A 144 3.37 -10.35 3.44
CA THR A 144 3.66 -9.28 4.40
C THR A 144 4.95 -8.58 4.02
N PHE A 145 4.95 -7.26 4.03
CA PHE A 145 6.12 -6.45 3.80
C PHE A 145 6.64 -5.87 5.12
N LEU A 146 7.92 -6.06 5.38
CA LEU A 146 8.60 -5.44 6.51
C LEU A 146 9.51 -4.32 6.01
N PHE A 147 9.34 -3.15 6.58
CA PHE A 147 10.16 -1.98 6.29
C PHE A 147 11.52 -2.07 6.99
N SER A 148 12.54 -1.45 6.41
CA SER A 148 13.81 -1.22 7.11
C SER A 148 13.58 -0.32 8.32
N GLY A 149 14.22 -0.62 9.45
CA GLY A 149 13.99 0.01 10.74
C GLY A 149 13.88 -1.05 11.84
N ASN A 150 13.41 -0.69 13.01
CA ASN A 150 13.26 -1.67 14.09
C ASN A 150 11.89 -2.38 14.08
N VAL A 151 11.74 -3.40 14.90
CA VAL A 151 10.48 -4.15 15.04
C VAL A 151 9.35 -3.25 15.53
N ALA A 152 9.63 -2.37 16.49
CA ALA A 152 8.63 -1.45 17.06
C ALA A 152 8.07 -0.49 15.99
N ASP A 153 8.91 0.05 15.11
CA ASP A 153 8.48 0.94 14.02
C ASP A 153 7.60 0.20 13.02
N ASN A 154 7.95 -1.04 12.70
CA ASN A 154 7.14 -1.89 11.83
C ASN A 154 5.79 -2.25 12.42
N LEU A 155 5.70 -2.47 13.73
CA LEU A 155 4.43 -2.74 14.40
C LEU A 155 3.57 -1.48 14.54
N ARG A 156 4.17 -0.31 14.74
CA ARG A 156 3.45 0.95 14.83
C ARG A 156 2.95 1.48 13.50
N LEU A 157 3.70 1.29 12.41
CA LEU A 157 3.40 1.83 11.07
C LEU A 157 2.93 3.30 11.12
N ASN A 158 3.67 4.16 11.83
CA ASN A 158 3.35 5.58 12.06
C ASN A 158 2.07 5.85 12.91
N ALA A 159 1.46 4.85 13.52
CA ALA A 159 0.40 5.07 14.48
C ALA A 159 0.95 5.61 15.81
N SER A 160 0.23 6.54 16.44
CA SER A 160 0.57 7.06 17.75
C SER A 160 0.18 6.06 18.85
N VAL A 161 0.94 4.98 18.96
CA VAL A 161 0.73 3.90 19.93
C VAL A 161 1.83 3.97 20.98
N SER A 162 1.47 3.97 22.28
CA SER A 162 2.43 3.94 23.37
C SER A 162 3.14 2.58 23.48
N ASP A 163 4.34 2.56 24.09
CA ASP A 163 5.09 1.32 24.32
C ASP A 163 4.30 0.30 25.15
N ARG A 164 3.48 0.80 26.08
CA ARG A 164 2.63 -0.05 26.92
C ARG A 164 1.54 -0.75 26.10
N GLU A 165 0.87 -0.02 25.23
CA GLU A 165 -0.17 -0.60 24.33
C GLU A 165 0.47 -1.58 23.34
N LEU A 166 1.64 -1.23 22.78
CA LEU A 166 2.37 -2.11 21.90
C LEU A 166 2.75 -3.42 22.59
N ALA A 167 3.29 -3.36 23.81
CA ALA A 167 3.64 -4.53 24.60
C ALA A 167 2.40 -5.40 24.93
N GLN A 168 1.27 -4.76 25.23
CA GLN A 168 0.03 -5.46 25.50
C GLN A 168 -0.45 -6.23 24.26
N VAL A 169 -0.50 -5.61 23.08
CA VAL A 169 -0.88 -6.24 21.83
C VAL A 169 0.08 -7.38 21.47
N CYS A 170 1.39 -7.19 21.66
CA CYS A 170 2.37 -8.27 21.45
C CYS A 170 2.10 -9.47 22.37
N ALA A 171 1.72 -9.24 23.63
CA ALA A 171 1.38 -10.31 24.55
C ALA A 171 0.10 -11.04 24.15
N GLU A 172 -0.95 -10.31 23.76
CA GLU A 172 -2.23 -10.86 23.30
C GLU A 172 -2.07 -11.71 22.04
N LEU A 173 -1.18 -11.31 21.12
CA LEU A 173 -0.87 -12.05 19.90
C LEU A 173 0.17 -13.17 20.08
N GLY A 174 0.69 -13.38 21.31
CA GLY A 174 1.67 -14.42 21.61
C GLY A 174 3.07 -14.12 21.03
N LEU A 175 3.38 -12.87 20.69
CA LEU A 175 4.68 -12.49 20.11
C LEU A 175 5.84 -12.47 21.13
N ASN A 176 5.56 -12.60 22.41
CA ASN A 176 6.59 -12.51 23.47
C ASN A 176 7.72 -13.54 23.30
N GLU A 177 7.39 -14.76 22.89
CA GLU A 177 8.40 -15.80 22.64
C GLU A 177 9.30 -15.47 21.45
N LEU A 178 8.74 -14.88 20.40
CA LEU A 178 9.49 -14.41 19.24
C LEU A 178 10.41 -13.25 19.63
N LEU A 179 9.86 -12.26 20.33
CA LEU A 179 10.62 -11.08 20.78
C LEU A 179 11.76 -11.44 21.71
N ALA A 180 11.58 -12.45 22.58
CA ALA A 180 12.62 -12.94 23.46
C ALA A 180 13.80 -13.62 22.73
N LYS A 181 13.58 -14.12 21.51
CA LYS A 181 14.63 -14.71 20.67
C LYS A 181 15.40 -13.65 19.88
N LEU A 182 14.87 -12.45 19.77
CA LEU A 182 15.53 -11.36 19.06
C LEU A 182 16.58 -10.68 19.95
N PRO A 183 17.74 -10.29 19.42
CA PRO A 183 18.87 -9.76 20.21
C PRO A 183 18.52 -8.53 21.04
N ASN A 184 17.62 -7.65 20.54
CA ASN A 184 17.19 -6.44 21.21
C ASN A 184 15.66 -6.34 21.32
N GLY A 185 14.93 -7.47 21.25
CA GLY A 185 13.47 -7.47 21.31
C GLY A 185 12.83 -6.53 20.27
N LEU A 186 12.00 -5.60 20.73
CA LEU A 186 11.33 -4.60 19.88
C LEU A 186 12.29 -3.63 19.16
N GLU A 187 13.46 -3.37 19.74
CA GLU A 187 14.48 -2.50 19.15
C GLU A 187 15.42 -3.24 18.18
N THR A 188 15.12 -4.51 17.86
CA THR A 188 15.90 -5.27 16.87
C THR A 188 15.74 -4.66 15.50
N GLU A 189 16.86 -4.25 14.89
CA GLU A 189 16.92 -3.75 13.53
C GLU A 189 16.53 -4.82 12.52
N LEU A 190 15.59 -4.49 11.64
CA LEU A 190 15.15 -5.32 10.54
C LEU A 190 15.84 -4.89 9.25
N ARG A 191 16.42 -5.86 8.54
CA ARG A 191 16.91 -5.64 7.18
C ARG A 191 15.72 -5.65 6.21
N GLU A 192 15.94 -5.12 5.03
CA GLU A 192 14.93 -5.09 3.97
C GLU A 192 14.23 -6.45 3.83
N ARG A 193 12.90 -6.43 3.85
CA ARG A 193 12.03 -7.62 3.83
C ARG A 193 12.22 -8.62 4.98
N GLY A 194 12.78 -8.17 6.12
CA GLY A 194 12.94 -9.05 7.28
C GLY A 194 13.92 -10.20 7.07
N GLY A 195 14.90 -10.07 6.18
CA GLY A 195 15.85 -11.14 5.82
C GLY A 195 16.68 -11.69 6.98
N ASN A 196 16.66 -11.04 8.14
CA ASN A 196 17.31 -11.48 9.37
C ASN A 196 16.36 -12.11 10.41
N LEU A 197 15.06 -12.25 10.10
CA LEU A 197 14.10 -12.95 10.98
C LEU A 197 13.97 -14.45 10.68
N SER A 198 14.45 -14.89 9.52
CA SER A 198 14.30 -16.27 9.00
C SER A 198 15.50 -17.17 9.22
N SER A 199 16.37 -16.86 10.19
CA SER A 199 17.57 -17.69 10.52
C SER A 199 17.46 -18.34 11.88
#